data_3fe912b7f93efe136bb5d784e2d69836
#
_entry.id   3fe912b7f93efe136bb5d784e2d69836
#
_cell.length_a   1.000
_cell.length_b   1.000
_cell.length_c   1.000
_cell.angle_alpha   90.00
_cell.angle_beta   90.00
_cell.angle_gamma   90.00
#
_symmetry.space_group_name_H-M   'P 1'
#
loop_
_entity.id
_entity.type
_entity.pdbx_description
1 polymer ?
#
loop_
_entity_poly.entity_id
_entity_poly.type
_entity_poly.pdbx_seq_one_letter_code
_entity_poly.pdbx_strand_id
1 'polypeptide(L)'
;MQGIGEVFTRHDDLTALTSGDTPRANNEAMTKIYHLAAENDLPVMLHSNITSKREKNPLYLKEVEEPLRNHPHTRFIWAHAGTSAEIHRHQTQLPFLLPTLTRMLEAYPNLFIDLSWSMLTPYLLDEQGKPRAEWLALVEKYPERFMLGSDVVGRFNKLGQEMHSYKPFLDALPEAVARKVARDNFLAILPRNTEKSAAPR
;
A
#
# COMPACT_ATOMS: atom_id res chain seq x y z
N MET A 1 -15.76 12.81 -0.46
CA MET A 1 -14.33 12.38 -0.61
C MET A 1 -14.21 11.02 0.05
N GLN A 2 -13.49 10.06 -0.55
CA GLN A 2 -13.41 8.68 -0.05
C GLN A 2 -12.05 8.36 0.60
N GLY A 3 -11.04 9.18 0.36
CA GLY A 3 -9.69 9.05 0.89
C GLY A 3 -8.79 10.16 0.40
N ILE A 4 -7.55 10.19 0.87
CA ILE A 4 -6.50 11.11 0.44
C ILE A 4 -5.39 10.30 -0.20
N GLY A 5 -4.98 10.65 -1.40
CA GLY A 5 -3.86 9.99 -2.09
C GLY A 5 -4.17 9.68 -3.56
N GLU A 6 -3.22 9.12 -4.24
CA GLU A 6 -1.93 8.64 -3.75
C GLU A 6 -0.99 9.82 -3.48
N VAL A 7 -0.42 9.92 -2.26
CA VAL A 7 0.52 10.99 -1.92
C VAL A 7 1.94 10.48 -2.09
N PHE A 8 2.66 11.09 -3.04
CA PHE A 8 4.05 10.77 -3.29
C PHE A 8 4.96 11.44 -2.27
N THR A 9 5.72 10.63 -1.56
CA THR A 9 6.79 11.09 -0.67
C THR A 9 8.14 10.58 -1.20
N ARG A 10 8.85 9.74 -0.50
CA ARG A 10 10.11 9.17 -0.98
C ARG A 10 9.87 8.26 -2.19
N HIS A 11 10.18 8.77 -3.38
CA HIS A 11 10.08 8.02 -4.64
C HIS A 11 11.26 8.38 -5.54
N ASP A 12 12.18 7.44 -5.71
CA ASP A 12 13.48 7.70 -6.36
C ASP A 12 13.36 8.26 -7.79
N ASP A 13 12.29 7.87 -8.54
CA ASP A 13 12.11 8.30 -9.92
C ASP A 13 11.46 9.67 -10.06
N LEU A 14 10.54 10.00 -9.16
CA LEU A 14 9.70 11.20 -9.28
C LEU A 14 10.15 12.31 -8.32
N THR A 15 10.34 11.99 -7.04
CA THR A 15 10.66 13.03 -6.04
C THR A 15 12.14 13.40 -6.02
N ALA A 16 13.03 12.60 -6.58
CA ALA A 16 14.45 12.95 -6.77
C ALA A 16 14.65 14.07 -7.80
N LEU A 17 13.65 14.34 -8.65
CA LEU A 17 13.67 15.39 -9.66
C LEU A 17 13.09 16.72 -9.15
N THR A 18 12.54 16.76 -7.96
CA THR A 18 12.00 17.99 -7.36
C THR A 18 13.15 18.91 -6.90
N SER A 19 12.99 20.21 -7.10
CA SER A 19 13.89 21.20 -6.52
C SER A 19 13.63 21.31 -5.01
N GLY A 20 14.66 21.26 -4.20
CA GLY A 20 14.56 21.30 -2.75
C GLY A 20 14.69 19.94 -2.07
N ASP A 21 14.25 19.85 -0.83
CA ASP A 21 14.32 18.62 -0.06
C ASP A 21 13.36 17.54 -0.59
N THR A 22 13.84 16.30 -0.62
CA THR A 22 12.98 15.15 -0.95
C THR A 22 11.83 15.07 0.06
N PRO A 23 10.57 15.03 -0.40
CA PRO A 23 9.43 14.90 0.49
C PRO A 23 9.49 13.58 1.26
N ARG A 24 9.29 13.66 2.58
CA ARG A 24 9.31 12.51 3.48
C ARG A 24 7.93 12.29 4.08
N ALA A 25 7.57 11.05 4.31
CA ALA A 25 6.28 10.70 4.92
C ALA A 25 6.11 11.27 6.34
N ASN A 26 7.19 11.52 7.05
CA ASN A 26 7.21 12.07 8.41
C ASN A 26 7.46 13.59 8.48
N ASN A 27 7.30 14.32 7.37
CA ASN A 27 7.45 15.78 7.40
C ASN A 27 6.23 16.48 8.01
N GLU A 28 6.37 17.76 8.34
CA GLU A 28 5.33 18.56 8.99
C GLU A 28 4.06 18.70 8.14
N ALA A 29 4.20 18.85 6.81
CA ALA A 29 3.04 18.97 5.92
C ALA A 29 2.23 17.66 5.90
N MET A 30 2.90 16.52 5.86
CA MET A 30 2.25 15.22 5.93
C MET A 30 1.56 14.99 7.28
N THR A 31 2.16 15.44 8.40
CA THR A 31 1.52 15.42 9.72
C THR A 31 0.17 16.12 9.71
N LYS A 32 0.06 17.29 9.06
CA LYS A 32 -1.22 18.01 8.92
C LYS A 32 -2.25 17.23 8.10
N ILE A 33 -1.80 16.56 7.05
CA ILE A 33 -2.66 15.68 6.22
C ILE A 33 -3.17 14.49 7.05
N TYR A 34 -2.33 13.87 7.87
CA TYR A 34 -2.73 12.73 8.72
C TYR A 34 -3.76 13.13 9.78
N HIS A 35 -3.59 14.30 10.41
CA HIS A 35 -4.59 14.83 11.33
C HIS A 35 -5.93 15.09 10.63
N LEU A 36 -5.90 15.80 9.49
CA LEU A 36 -7.09 16.07 8.69
C LEU A 36 -7.81 14.77 8.27
N ALA A 37 -7.04 13.76 7.88
CA ALA A 37 -7.59 12.46 7.51
C ALA A 37 -8.29 11.78 8.68
N ALA A 38 -7.67 11.76 9.86
CA ALA A 38 -8.26 11.18 11.07
C ALA A 38 -9.56 11.91 11.49
N GLU A 39 -9.56 13.25 11.47
CA GLU A 39 -10.72 14.07 11.81
C GLU A 39 -11.93 13.85 10.88
N ASN A 40 -11.67 13.45 9.63
CA ASN A 40 -12.70 13.24 8.61
C ASN A 40 -12.95 11.77 8.29
N ASP A 41 -12.41 10.83 9.08
CA ASP A 41 -12.53 9.39 8.87
C ASP A 41 -12.05 8.94 7.47
N LEU A 42 -10.99 9.56 6.93
CA LEU A 42 -10.44 9.28 5.61
C LEU A 42 -9.20 8.38 5.71
N PRO A 43 -9.06 7.34 4.88
CA PRO A 43 -7.78 6.66 4.70
C PRO A 43 -6.79 7.55 3.92
N VAL A 44 -5.50 7.35 4.15
CA VAL A 44 -4.42 8.00 3.40
C VAL A 44 -3.64 6.93 2.65
N MET A 45 -3.62 7.03 1.32
CA MET A 45 -2.75 6.20 0.50
C MET A 45 -1.41 6.92 0.32
N LEU A 46 -0.34 6.25 0.77
CA LEU A 46 1.00 6.79 0.84
C LEU A 46 1.94 6.00 -0.07
N HIS A 47 2.52 6.66 -1.06
CA HIS A 47 3.65 6.12 -1.81
C HIS A 47 4.95 6.59 -1.16
N SER A 48 5.64 5.68 -0.49
CA SER A 48 6.94 5.94 0.10
C SER A 48 7.80 4.70 -0.04
N ASN A 49 8.90 4.83 -0.79
CA ASN A 49 9.83 3.71 -0.99
C ASN A 49 10.43 3.27 0.34
N ILE A 50 10.49 1.95 0.54
CA ILE A 50 11.12 1.35 1.73
C ILE A 50 12.65 1.50 1.69
N THR A 51 13.21 1.58 0.50
CA THR A 51 14.66 1.68 0.25
C THR A 51 14.95 2.38 -1.07
N SER A 52 16.22 2.64 -1.37
CA SER A 52 16.67 3.11 -2.67
C SER A 52 16.91 1.95 -3.64
N LYS A 53 17.08 2.25 -4.91
CA LYS A 53 17.37 1.26 -5.96
C LYS A 53 18.67 0.46 -5.78
N ARG A 54 19.55 0.88 -4.90
CA ARG A 54 20.88 0.24 -4.70
C ARG A 54 21.06 -0.36 -3.31
N GLU A 55 20.31 0.12 -2.32
CA GLU A 55 20.46 -0.30 -0.94
C GLU A 55 19.71 -1.61 -0.65
N LYS A 56 20.41 -2.53 0.00
CA LYS A 56 19.90 -3.86 0.34
C LYS A 56 19.35 -3.98 1.77
N ASN A 57 18.94 -2.84 2.34
CA ASN A 57 18.33 -2.74 3.66
C ASN A 57 17.16 -1.74 3.61
N PRO A 58 16.26 -1.72 4.59
CA PRO A 58 15.10 -0.83 4.60
C PRO A 58 15.48 0.61 5.00
N LEU A 59 16.25 1.28 4.16
CA LEU A 59 16.89 2.59 4.40
C LEU A 59 15.90 3.67 4.87
N TYR A 60 14.70 3.72 4.29
CA TYR A 60 13.70 4.78 4.53
C TYR A 60 12.58 4.36 5.48
N LEU A 61 12.67 3.17 6.06
CA LEU A 61 11.58 2.58 6.85
C LEU A 61 11.10 3.48 8.00
N LYS A 62 12.02 4.18 8.68
CA LYS A 62 11.68 5.08 9.78
C LYS A 62 10.74 6.20 9.36
N GLU A 63 10.85 6.67 8.11
CA GLU A 63 9.98 7.74 7.57
C GLU A 63 8.52 7.29 7.48
N VAL A 64 8.25 5.99 7.36
CA VAL A 64 6.91 5.39 7.33
C VAL A 64 6.46 4.97 8.73
N GLU A 65 7.37 4.42 9.55
CA GLU A 65 7.02 3.96 10.90
C GLU A 65 6.64 5.09 11.86
N GLU A 66 7.29 6.26 11.74
CA GLU A 66 6.97 7.41 12.59
C GLU A 66 5.51 7.87 12.42
N PRO A 67 4.98 8.11 11.21
CA PRO A 67 3.58 8.43 11.01
C PRO A 67 2.62 7.37 11.56
N LEU A 68 2.89 6.08 11.30
CA LEU A 68 2.06 4.99 11.79
C LEU A 68 1.92 5.01 13.32
N ARG A 69 3.03 5.25 14.00
CA ARG A 69 3.06 5.30 15.48
C ARG A 69 2.42 6.58 16.02
N ASN A 70 2.70 7.73 15.39
CA ASN A 70 2.29 9.03 15.90
C ASN A 70 0.84 9.39 15.55
N HIS A 71 0.26 8.70 14.55
CA HIS A 71 -1.12 8.92 14.08
C HIS A 71 -1.93 7.61 14.10
N PRO A 72 -2.17 7.01 15.28
CA PRO A 72 -2.82 5.70 15.39
C PRO A 72 -4.28 5.69 14.92
N HIS A 73 -4.91 6.86 14.81
CA HIS A 73 -6.29 7.01 14.33
C HIS A 73 -6.39 7.23 12.81
N THR A 74 -5.26 7.44 12.13
CA THR A 74 -5.21 7.52 10.66
C THR A 74 -5.01 6.13 10.06
N ARG A 75 -5.85 5.74 9.11
CA ARG A 75 -5.67 4.51 8.33
C ARG A 75 -4.72 4.76 7.16
N PHE A 76 -3.60 4.06 7.16
CA PHE A 76 -2.58 4.19 6.12
C PHE A 76 -2.65 3.02 5.15
N ILE A 77 -2.75 3.31 3.85
CA ILE A 77 -2.57 2.35 2.77
C ILE A 77 -1.17 2.58 2.21
N TRP A 78 -0.27 1.63 2.37
CA TRP A 78 1.08 1.74 1.84
C TRP A 78 1.13 1.16 0.43
N ALA A 79 1.26 2.05 -0.55
CA ALA A 79 1.26 1.70 -1.96
C ALA A 79 2.44 0.76 -2.28
N HIS A 80 2.15 -0.32 -3.00
CA HIS A 80 3.12 -1.32 -3.48
C HIS A 80 4.03 -1.88 -2.36
N ALA A 81 3.57 -1.90 -1.11
CA ALA A 81 4.38 -2.29 0.05
C ALA A 81 5.72 -1.53 0.14
N GLY A 82 5.78 -0.30 -0.35
CA GLY A 82 7.00 0.52 -0.38
C GLY A 82 8.00 0.12 -1.47
N THR A 83 7.59 -0.65 -2.47
CA THR A 83 8.40 -0.95 -3.65
C THR A 83 8.14 0.05 -4.78
N SER A 84 8.90 0.00 -5.85
CA SER A 84 8.68 0.78 -7.08
C SER A 84 9.29 0.07 -8.28
N ALA A 85 8.90 0.50 -9.49
CA ALA A 85 9.48 -0.04 -10.72
C ALA A 85 10.99 0.17 -10.80
N GLU A 86 11.50 1.27 -10.29
CA GLU A 86 12.95 1.55 -10.30
C GLU A 86 13.70 0.62 -9.34
N ILE A 87 13.17 0.39 -8.14
CA ILE A 87 13.74 -0.60 -7.20
C ILE A 87 13.73 -1.98 -7.86
N HIS A 88 12.58 -2.39 -8.41
CA HIS A 88 12.45 -3.70 -9.08
C HIS A 88 13.43 -3.87 -10.24
N ARG A 89 13.59 -2.85 -11.09
CA ARG A 89 14.52 -2.89 -12.23
C ARG A 89 15.98 -3.12 -11.83
N HIS A 90 16.38 -2.65 -10.65
CA HIS A 90 17.76 -2.74 -10.17
C HIS A 90 18.01 -3.87 -9.18
N GLN A 91 17.01 -4.30 -8.43
CA GLN A 91 17.16 -5.26 -7.33
C GLN A 91 16.31 -6.52 -7.50
N THR A 92 15.40 -6.57 -8.46
CA THR A 92 14.44 -7.66 -8.72
C THR A 92 13.56 -7.95 -7.50
N GLN A 93 14.13 -8.39 -6.39
CA GLN A 93 13.46 -8.65 -5.12
C GLN A 93 14.22 -8.00 -3.95
N LEU A 94 13.48 -7.63 -2.91
CA LEU A 94 14.00 -7.16 -1.63
C LEU A 94 13.87 -8.28 -0.59
N PRO A 95 14.96 -8.98 -0.23
CA PRO A 95 14.89 -10.12 0.69
C PRO A 95 14.35 -9.76 2.07
N PHE A 96 14.51 -8.50 2.48
CA PHE A 96 14.03 -8.00 3.77
C PHE A 96 12.55 -7.57 3.76
N LEU A 97 11.87 -7.52 2.58
CA LEU A 97 10.52 -6.98 2.48
C LEU A 97 9.52 -7.78 3.30
N LEU A 98 9.44 -9.08 3.06
CA LEU A 98 8.49 -9.96 3.75
C LEU A 98 8.64 -9.93 5.29
N PRO A 99 9.84 -10.13 5.87
CA PRO A 99 10.02 -10.03 7.32
C PRO A 99 9.75 -8.63 7.86
N THR A 100 10.05 -7.58 7.11
CA THR A 100 9.74 -6.19 7.50
C THR A 100 8.24 -5.96 7.55
N LEU A 101 7.49 -6.36 6.52
CA LEU A 101 6.03 -6.24 6.49
C LEU A 101 5.37 -7.03 7.61
N THR A 102 5.84 -8.26 7.88
CA THR A 102 5.34 -9.08 8.99
C THR A 102 5.43 -8.32 10.31
N ARG A 103 6.61 -7.79 10.62
CA ARG A 103 6.85 -6.99 11.83
C ARG A 103 5.99 -5.74 11.89
N MET A 104 5.85 -5.02 10.76
CA MET A 104 5.06 -3.80 10.71
C MET A 104 3.56 -4.06 10.89
N LEU A 105 3.03 -5.11 10.28
CA LEU A 105 1.63 -5.51 10.44
C LEU A 105 1.29 -5.94 11.88
N GLU A 106 2.26 -6.54 12.59
CA GLU A 106 2.15 -6.84 14.02
C GLU A 106 2.16 -5.57 14.88
N ALA A 107 3.04 -4.62 14.57
CA ALA A 107 3.25 -3.43 15.39
C ALA A 107 2.20 -2.32 15.15
N TYR A 108 1.66 -2.20 13.94
CA TYR A 108 0.83 -1.07 13.52
C TYR A 108 -0.55 -1.50 13.02
N PRO A 109 -1.59 -1.49 13.88
CA PRO A 109 -2.95 -1.89 13.51
C PRO A 109 -3.59 -0.99 12.45
N ASN A 110 -3.10 0.21 12.26
CA ASN A 110 -3.56 1.19 11.30
C ASN A 110 -2.87 1.13 9.91
N LEU A 111 -1.98 0.15 9.70
CA LEU A 111 -1.30 -0.08 8.42
C LEU A 111 -2.08 -1.07 7.57
N PHE A 112 -2.32 -0.73 6.31
CA PHE A 112 -2.82 -1.57 5.23
C PHE A 112 -1.83 -1.58 4.08
N ILE A 113 -1.78 -2.67 3.32
CA ILE A 113 -0.82 -2.86 2.22
C ILE A 113 -1.59 -2.96 0.91
N ASP A 114 -1.27 -2.08 -0.02
CA ASP A 114 -1.69 -2.22 -1.41
C ASP A 114 -0.73 -3.14 -2.17
N LEU A 115 -1.29 -4.11 -2.88
CA LEU A 115 -0.57 -5.14 -3.63
C LEU A 115 -0.50 -4.84 -5.14
N SER A 116 -0.71 -3.59 -5.53
CA SER A 116 -0.74 -3.24 -6.95
C SER A 116 0.64 -3.32 -7.62
N TRP A 117 0.60 -3.36 -8.94
CA TRP A 117 1.71 -3.21 -9.88
C TRP A 117 2.98 -4.02 -9.55
N SER A 118 4.04 -3.35 -9.03
CA SER A 118 5.35 -3.97 -8.77
C SER A 118 5.31 -5.11 -7.74
N MET A 119 4.18 -5.31 -7.07
CA MET A 119 3.99 -6.44 -6.16
C MET A 119 3.62 -7.73 -6.87
N LEU A 120 2.94 -7.67 -8.02
CA LEU A 120 2.45 -8.89 -8.69
C LEU A 120 3.61 -9.84 -9.00
N THR A 121 4.59 -9.37 -9.74
CA THR A 121 5.83 -10.11 -10.04
C THR A 121 7.00 -9.20 -9.67
N PRO A 122 7.93 -9.65 -8.84
CA PRO A 122 8.23 -11.04 -8.47
C PRO A 122 7.73 -11.47 -7.07
N TYR A 123 6.87 -10.71 -6.40
CA TYR A 123 6.52 -10.97 -5.00
C TYR A 123 5.34 -11.93 -4.84
N LEU A 124 4.18 -11.61 -5.40
CA LEU A 124 3.00 -12.49 -5.29
C LEU A 124 3.10 -13.71 -6.18
N LEU A 125 3.60 -13.53 -7.40
CA LEU A 125 3.86 -14.58 -8.37
C LEU A 125 5.37 -14.66 -8.69
N ASP A 126 5.85 -15.84 -9.00
CA ASP A 126 7.17 -16.03 -9.60
C ASP A 126 7.15 -15.70 -11.11
N GLU A 127 8.30 -15.83 -11.77
CA GLU A 127 8.45 -15.57 -13.21
C GLU A 127 7.65 -16.54 -14.09
N GLN A 128 7.24 -17.70 -13.54
CA GLN A 128 6.40 -18.69 -14.19
C GLN A 128 4.89 -18.45 -13.90
N GLY A 129 4.55 -17.40 -13.16
CA GLY A 129 3.18 -17.06 -12.78
C GLY A 129 2.61 -17.94 -11.66
N LYS A 130 3.46 -18.65 -10.93
CA LYS A 130 3.06 -19.48 -9.80
C LYS A 130 3.01 -18.65 -8.51
N PRO A 131 1.93 -18.76 -7.71
CA PRO A 131 1.83 -18.08 -6.42
C PRO A 131 2.94 -18.48 -5.45
N ARG A 132 3.54 -17.51 -4.79
CA ARG A 132 4.58 -17.73 -3.80
C ARG A 132 3.98 -18.05 -2.44
N ALA A 133 4.34 -19.21 -1.89
CA ALA A 133 3.77 -19.73 -0.65
C ALA A 133 3.97 -18.80 0.56
N GLU A 134 5.12 -18.13 0.63
CA GLU A 134 5.44 -17.20 1.70
C GLU A 134 4.54 -15.95 1.72
N TRP A 135 4.11 -15.49 0.55
CA TRP A 135 3.18 -14.36 0.42
C TRP A 135 1.73 -14.79 0.67
N LEU A 136 1.34 -15.99 0.23
CA LEU A 136 0.05 -16.58 0.60
C LEU A 136 -0.08 -16.67 2.12
N ALA A 137 0.94 -17.23 2.79
CA ALA A 137 0.95 -17.38 4.25
C ALA A 137 0.88 -16.03 4.98
N LEU A 138 1.57 -14.98 4.49
CA LEU A 138 1.48 -13.64 5.07
C LEU A 138 0.07 -13.06 4.93
N VAL A 139 -0.54 -13.18 3.75
CA VAL A 139 -1.90 -12.67 3.50
C VAL A 139 -2.93 -13.44 4.31
N GLU A 140 -2.81 -14.77 4.43
CA GLU A 140 -3.68 -15.58 5.27
C GLU A 140 -3.55 -15.25 6.77
N LYS A 141 -2.34 -14.90 7.22
CA LYS A 141 -2.10 -14.48 8.62
C LYS A 141 -2.76 -13.13 8.95
N TYR A 142 -2.84 -12.22 7.98
CA TYR A 142 -3.40 -10.86 8.15
C TYR A 142 -4.47 -10.54 7.10
N PRO A 143 -5.56 -11.32 7.00
CA PRO A 143 -6.48 -11.28 5.87
C PRO A 143 -7.23 -9.95 5.68
N GLU A 144 -7.31 -9.11 6.72
CA GLU A 144 -7.97 -7.79 6.65
C GLU A 144 -7.02 -6.63 6.30
N ARG A 145 -5.74 -6.92 6.04
CA ARG A 145 -4.71 -5.88 5.97
C ARG A 145 -4.15 -5.67 4.56
N PHE A 146 -4.57 -6.47 3.59
CA PHE A 146 -4.12 -6.41 2.20
C PHE A 146 -5.26 -6.05 1.27
N MET A 147 -4.96 -5.31 0.21
CA MET A 147 -5.91 -4.98 -0.84
C MET A 147 -5.24 -4.94 -2.20
N LEU A 148 -6.02 -5.23 -3.25
CA LEU A 148 -5.57 -5.11 -4.63
C LEU A 148 -5.82 -3.71 -5.15
N GLY A 149 -4.87 -3.23 -5.95
CA GLY A 149 -5.00 -2.06 -6.80
C GLY A 149 -4.46 -2.37 -8.19
N SER A 150 -4.71 -1.50 -9.15
CA SER A 150 -4.22 -1.69 -10.51
C SER A 150 -3.00 -0.85 -10.83
N ASP A 151 -2.90 0.31 -10.24
CA ASP A 151 -1.93 1.36 -10.59
C ASP A 151 -1.80 1.62 -12.11
N VAL A 152 -2.95 1.59 -12.81
CA VAL A 152 -3.00 1.76 -14.26
C VAL A 152 -3.06 3.24 -14.62
N VAL A 153 -1.91 3.90 -14.59
CA VAL A 153 -1.81 5.32 -14.90
C VAL A 153 -1.93 5.54 -16.43
N GLY A 154 -2.99 6.25 -16.84
CA GLY A 154 -3.18 6.64 -18.26
C GLY A 154 -3.50 5.50 -19.23
N ARG A 155 -3.65 4.25 -18.76
CA ARG A 155 -3.90 3.07 -19.60
C ARG A 155 -5.16 2.34 -19.18
N PHE A 156 -6.25 3.08 -18.93
CA PHE A 156 -7.50 2.53 -18.40
C PHE A 156 -8.13 1.40 -19.23
N ASN A 157 -7.83 1.35 -20.54
CA ASN A 157 -8.20 0.24 -21.40
C ASN A 157 -7.58 -1.11 -20.99
N LYS A 158 -6.52 -1.12 -20.20
CA LYS A 158 -5.86 -2.31 -19.67
C LYS A 158 -6.33 -2.71 -18.26
N LEU A 159 -7.17 -1.92 -17.60
CA LEU A 159 -7.61 -2.15 -16.24
C LEU A 159 -8.10 -3.59 -16.02
N GLY A 160 -8.97 -4.08 -16.88
CA GLY A 160 -9.50 -5.45 -16.78
C GLY A 160 -8.41 -6.53 -16.88
N GLN A 161 -7.45 -6.33 -17.78
CA GLN A 161 -6.32 -7.24 -17.95
C GLN A 161 -5.41 -7.24 -16.72
N GLU A 162 -5.06 -6.05 -16.21
CA GLU A 162 -4.20 -5.91 -15.02
C GLU A 162 -4.86 -6.55 -13.79
N MET A 163 -6.14 -6.29 -13.57
CA MET A 163 -6.86 -6.92 -12.45
C MET A 163 -6.99 -8.44 -12.63
N HIS A 164 -7.15 -8.93 -13.86
CA HIS A 164 -7.22 -10.37 -14.13
C HIS A 164 -5.89 -11.09 -13.87
N SER A 165 -4.76 -10.42 -13.99
CA SER A 165 -3.44 -11.01 -13.75
C SER A 165 -3.18 -11.42 -12.29
N TYR A 166 -3.99 -10.92 -11.34
CA TYR A 166 -3.97 -11.37 -9.93
C TYR A 166 -4.71 -12.71 -9.70
N LYS A 167 -5.45 -13.21 -10.71
CA LYS A 167 -6.26 -14.41 -10.56
C LYS A 167 -5.49 -15.63 -10.02
N PRO A 168 -4.28 -15.97 -10.50
CA PRO A 168 -3.54 -17.11 -9.96
C PRO A 168 -3.25 -16.99 -8.46
N PHE A 169 -2.95 -15.78 -7.98
CA PHE A 169 -2.71 -15.54 -6.55
C PHE A 169 -3.99 -15.64 -5.74
N LEU A 170 -5.08 -15.05 -6.22
CA LEU A 170 -6.39 -15.10 -5.54
C LEU A 170 -6.95 -16.52 -5.48
N ASP A 171 -6.83 -17.30 -6.56
CA ASP A 171 -7.31 -18.68 -6.62
C ASP A 171 -6.55 -19.61 -5.65
N ALA A 172 -5.33 -19.25 -5.26
CA ALA A 172 -4.53 -20.00 -4.29
C ALA A 172 -4.84 -19.67 -2.83
N LEU A 173 -5.59 -18.61 -2.57
CA LEU A 173 -6.06 -18.23 -1.23
C LEU A 173 -7.39 -18.91 -0.90
N PRO A 174 -7.72 -19.14 0.39
CA PRO A 174 -9.08 -19.46 0.80
C PRO A 174 -10.08 -18.41 0.27
N GLU A 175 -11.23 -18.85 -0.24
CA GLU A 175 -12.22 -17.98 -0.91
C GLU A 175 -12.56 -16.72 -0.08
N ALA A 176 -12.76 -16.88 1.23
CA ALA A 176 -13.09 -15.78 2.12
C ALA A 176 -11.93 -14.75 2.22
N VAL A 177 -10.68 -15.21 2.17
CA VAL A 177 -9.48 -14.34 2.18
C VAL A 177 -9.34 -13.65 0.83
N ALA A 178 -9.45 -14.39 -0.26
CA ALA A 178 -9.40 -13.84 -1.62
C ALA A 178 -10.42 -12.70 -1.81
N ARG A 179 -11.67 -12.90 -1.37
CA ARG A 179 -12.71 -11.87 -1.42
C ARG A 179 -12.38 -10.62 -0.61
N LYS A 180 -11.81 -10.80 0.61
CA LYS A 180 -11.35 -9.68 1.44
C LYS A 180 -10.29 -8.86 0.72
N VAL A 181 -9.25 -9.52 0.22
CA VAL A 181 -8.14 -8.88 -0.49
C VAL A 181 -8.59 -8.19 -1.78
N ALA A 182 -9.45 -8.86 -2.54
CA ALA A 182 -9.92 -8.33 -3.83
C ALA A 182 -10.89 -7.15 -3.71
N ARG A 183 -11.60 -7.00 -2.57
CA ARG A 183 -12.70 -6.03 -2.46
C ARG A 183 -13.00 -5.57 -1.05
N ASP A 184 -13.29 -6.50 -0.12
CA ASP A 184 -13.99 -6.18 1.12
C ASP A 184 -13.15 -5.31 2.05
N ASN A 185 -11.81 -5.50 2.08
CA ASN A 185 -10.91 -4.70 2.89
C ASN A 185 -10.88 -3.24 2.47
N PHE A 186 -10.83 -2.97 1.16
CA PHE A 186 -10.89 -1.60 0.67
C PHE A 186 -12.21 -0.93 1.04
N LEU A 187 -13.34 -1.63 0.86
CA LEU A 187 -14.65 -1.09 1.24
C LEU A 187 -14.78 -0.84 2.74
N ALA A 188 -14.15 -1.69 3.57
CA ALA A 188 -14.22 -1.58 5.02
C ALA A 188 -13.45 -0.36 5.58
N ILE A 189 -12.42 0.11 4.87
CA ILE A 189 -11.64 1.27 5.29
C ILE A 189 -12.14 2.60 4.73
N LEU A 190 -13.12 2.58 3.83
CA LEU A 190 -13.73 3.81 3.34
C LEU A 190 -14.54 4.50 4.44
N PRO A 191 -14.71 5.85 4.37
CA PRO A 191 -15.53 6.58 5.30
C PRO A 191 -16.93 5.97 5.34
N ARG A 192 -17.45 5.76 6.53
CA ARG A 192 -18.86 5.37 6.67
C ARG A 192 -19.70 6.56 6.22
N ASN A 193 -20.54 6.38 5.23
CA ASN A 193 -21.56 7.37 4.87
C ASN A 193 -22.47 7.55 6.11
N THR A 194 -22.10 8.47 6.98
CA THR A 194 -23.09 9.09 7.84
C THR A 194 -23.90 9.96 6.89
N GLU A 195 -24.99 9.44 6.34
CA GLU A 195 -26.07 10.30 5.85
C GLU A 195 -26.34 11.27 6.99
N LYS A 196 -25.91 12.52 6.83
CA LYS A 196 -26.46 13.61 7.62
C LYS A 196 -27.94 13.61 7.26
N SER A 197 -28.73 13.00 8.12
CA SER A 197 -30.17 13.18 8.14
C SER A 197 -30.38 14.70 8.03
N ALA A 198 -30.74 15.14 6.84
CA ALA A 198 -31.18 16.49 6.62
C ALA A 198 -32.50 16.57 7.40
N ALA A 199 -32.44 17.22 8.58
CA ALA A 199 -33.64 17.63 9.27
C ALA A 199 -34.42 18.49 8.30
N PRO A 200 -35.69 18.19 8.02
CA PRO A 200 -36.51 19.04 7.18
C PRO A 200 -36.61 20.42 7.82
N ARG A 201 -36.32 21.47 7.04
CA ARG A 201 -36.58 22.88 7.40
C ARG A 201 -38.05 23.15 7.36
#